data_821cd45dc7188393f0a34e9915074ade
#
_entry.id   821cd45dc7188393f0a34e9915074ade
#
_cell.length_a   1.000
_cell.length_b   1.000
_cell.length_c   1.000
_cell.angle_alpha   90.00
_cell.angle_beta   90.00
_cell.angle_gamma   90.00
#
_symmetry.space_group_name_H-M   'P 1'
#
loop_
_entity.id
_entity.type
_entity.pdbx_description
1 polymer ?
#
loop_
_entity_poly.entity_id
_entity_poly.type
_entity_poly.pdbx_seq_one_letter_code
_entity_poly.pdbx_strand_id
1 'polypeptide(L)'
;MTATDSAEIRDTIYKYFQLAKTKEIEKIEEFLDPGFTKFGDSPPYDRRDFERALMLEQLQFASLSDYDFKIEDLKTEVMGEAAVATLVLQVTGMIVDDYSFRGTAIDNKSRVTIFLKKDKKGQWKMIHQHLSKLAG
;
A
#
# COMPACT_ATOMS: atom_id res chain seq x y z
N MET A 1 9.13 -0.45 22.88
CA MET A 1 7.91 -0.14 22.07
C MET A 1 7.02 0.81 22.84
N THR A 2 6.48 1.79 22.18
CA THR A 2 5.55 2.74 22.78
C THR A 2 4.23 2.73 22.00
N ALA A 3 3.15 3.16 22.65
CA ALA A 3 1.86 3.35 21.99
C ALA A 3 1.96 4.37 20.86
N THR A 4 2.90 5.33 20.98
CA THR A 4 3.15 6.34 19.96
C THR A 4 3.65 5.71 18.66
N ASP A 5 4.55 4.74 18.72
CA ASP A 5 5.05 4.06 17.53
C ASP A 5 3.93 3.32 16.80
N SER A 6 3.08 2.60 17.51
CA SER A 6 1.93 1.92 16.92
C SER A 6 0.98 2.90 16.25
N ALA A 7 0.70 4.03 16.88
CA ALA A 7 -0.18 5.06 16.34
C ALA A 7 0.42 5.69 15.08
N GLU A 8 1.71 5.95 15.08
CA GLU A 8 2.41 6.52 13.91
C GLU A 8 2.40 5.54 12.73
N ILE A 9 2.59 4.25 12.99
CA ILE A 9 2.56 3.22 11.95
C ILE A 9 1.15 3.12 11.34
N ARG A 10 0.11 3.09 12.18
CA ARG A 10 -1.28 3.08 11.71
C ARG A 10 -1.56 4.29 10.82
N ASP A 11 -1.16 5.47 11.28
CA ASP A 11 -1.36 6.71 10.55
C ASP A 11 -0.63 6.70 9.22
N THR A 12 0.62 6.21 9.20
CA THR A 12 1.41 6.07 7.98
C THR A 12 0.72 5.18 6.97
N ILE A 13 0.19 4.04 7.40
CA ILE A 13 -0.48 3.07 6.53
C ILE A 13 -1.76 3.69 5.94
N TYR A 14 -2.58 4.33 6.78
CA TYR A 14 -3.80 4.99 6.29
C TYR A 14 -3.49 6.10 5.30
N LYS A 15 -2.51 6.93 5.60
CA LYS A 15 -2.11 8.02 4.70
C LYS A 15 -1.59 7.50 3.37
N TYR A 16 -0.86 6.40 3.40
CA TYR A 16 -0.34 5.79 2.18
C TYR A 16 -1.49 5.39 1.24
N PHE A 17 -2.46 4.62 1.72
CA PHE A 17 -3.58 4.21 0.88
C PHE A 17 -4.50 5.39 0.52
N GLN A 18 -4.54 6.41 1.35
CA GLN A 18 -5.28 7.63 1.06
C GLN A 18 -4.75 8.36 -0.19
N LEU A 19 -3.49 8.19 -0.53
CA LEU A 19 -2.89 8.83 -1.70
C LEU A 19 -3.58 8.47 -3.01
N ALA A 20 -4.09 7.24 -3.12
CA ALA A 20 -4.86 6.83 -4.29
C ALA A 20 -6.19 7.59 -4.38
N LYS A 21 -6.80 7.88 -3.25
CA LYS A 21 -8.07 8.61 -3.18
C LYS A 21 -7.88 10.09 -3.52
N THR A 22 -6.81 10.69 -3.02
CA THR A 22 -6.49 12.10 -3.28
C THR A 22 -5.73 12.33 -4.58
N LYS A 23 -5.29 11.25 -5.23
CA LYS A 23 -4.49 11.30 -6.47
C LYS A 23 -3.13 11.98 -6.31
N GLU A 24 -2.58 11.93 -5.11
CA GLU A 24 -1.26 12.49 -4.81
C GLU A 24 -0.17 11.44 -5.05
N ILE A 25 -0.12 10.91 -6.27
CA ILE A 25 0.75 9.77 -6.62
C ILE A 25 2.24 10.10 -6.50
N GLU A 26 2.61 11.37 -6.63
CA GLU A 26 4.00 11.82 -6.46
C GLU A 26 4.50 11.69 -5.03
N LYS A 27 3.58 11.56 -4.07
CA LYS A 27 3.93 11.40 -2.66
C LYS A 27 4.18 9.96 -2.25
N ILE A 28 3.86 9.00 -3.10
CA ILE A 28 4.07 7.57 -2.78
C ILE A 28 5.52 7.32 -2.38
N GLU A 29 6.46 7.89 -3.13
CA GLU A 29 7.89 7.73 -2.90
C GLU A 29 8.31 8.12 -1.47
N GLU A 30 7.66 9.12 -0.90
CA GLU A 30 7.99 9.61 0.45
C GLU A 30 7.71 8.58 1.55
N PHE A 31 6.86 7.58 1.26
CA PHE A 31 6.49 6.54 2.21
C PHE A 31 7.39 5.31 2.12
N LEU A 32 8.28 5.26 1.13
CA LEU A 32 9.08 4.07 0.82
C LEU A 32 10.53 4.28 1.20
N ASP A 33 11.11 3.25 1.84
CA ASP A 33 12.55 3.18 2.04
C ASP A 33 13.23 2.96 0.67
N PRO A 34 14.46 3.46 0.46
CA PRO A 34 15.17 3.21 -0.81
C PRO A 34 15.35 1.73 -1.17
N GLY A 35 15.31 0.83 -0.18
CA GLY A 35 15.40 -0.61 -0.39
C GLY A 35 14.05 -1.31 -0.54
N PHE A 36 12.97 -0.57 -0.76
CA PHE A 36 11.63 -1.13 -0.82
C PHE A 36 11.49 -2.21 -1.88
N THR A 37 10.82 -3.32 -1.51
CA THR A 37 10.44 -4.39 -2.43
C THR A 37 8.99 -4.75 -2.24
N LYS A 38 8.39 -5.36 -3.25
CA LYS A 38 6.98 -5.73 -3.19
C LYS A 38 6.69 -7.03 -3.93
N PHE A 39 5.85 -7.87 -3.32
CA PHE A 39 5.12 -8.93 -4.01
C PHE A 39 3.66 -8.51 -4.09
N GLY A 40 3.13 -8.41 -5.31
CA GLY A 40 1.73 -8.03 -5.51
C GLY A 40 0.78 -9.22 -5.63
N ASP A 41 -0.50 -8.92 -5.68
CA ASP A 41 -1.57 -9.92 -5.81
C ASP A 41 -2.07 -10.08 -7.25
N SER A 42 -1.39 -9.47 -8.19
CA SER A 42 -1.68 -9.57 -9.63
C SER A 42 -0.39 -9.68 -10.41
N PRO A 43 -0.44 -10.19 -11.65
CA PRO A 43 0.77 -10.29 -12.48
C PRO A 43 1.44 -8.94 -12.69
N PRO A 44 2.78 -8.88 -12.73
CA PRO A 44 3.72 -9.99 -12.52
C PRO A 44 3.87 -10.33 -11.03
N TYR A 45 4.06 -11.62 -10.72
CA TYR A 45 4.13 -12.09 -9.33
C TYR A 45 5.56 -12.14 -8.77
N ASP A 46 6.55 -11.79 -9.58
CA ASP A 46 7.94 -11.75 -9.13
C ASP A 46 8.20 -10.55 -8.22
N ARG A 47 9.34 -10.58 -7.56
CA ARG A 47 9.72 -9.48 -6.67
C ARG A 47 10.00 -8.22 -7.48
N ARG A 48 9.36 -7.14 -7.08
CA ARG A 48 9.57 -5.81 -7.65
C ARG A 48 10.54 -5.05 -6.75
N ASP A 49 11.57 -4.47 -7.37
CA ASP A 49 12.47 -3.55 -6.66
C ASP A 49 11.82 -2.17 -6.51
N PHE A 50 12.55 -1.23 -5.91
CA PHE A 50 12.03 0.11 -5.59
C PHE A 50 11.46 0.81 -6.84
N GLU A 51 12.23 0.89 -7.92
CA GLU A 51 11.83 1.65 -9.10
C GLU A 51 10.60 1.05 -9.77
N ARG A 52 10.59 -0.26 -9.94
CA ARG A 52 9.48 -0.96 -10.58
C ARG A 52 8.23 -0.94 -9.70
N ALA A 53 8.39 -1.15 -8.40
CA ALA A 53 7.28 -1.10 -7.46
C ALA A 53 6.65 0.28 -7.43
N LEU A 54 7.46 1.33 -7.38
CA LEU A 54 6.99 2.71 -7.38
C LEU A 54 6.22 3.03 -8.66
N MET A 55 6.77 2.68 -9.81
CA MET A 55 6.13 2.92 -11.10
C MET A 55 4.77 2.23 -11.19
N LEU A 56 4.71 0.96 -10.82
CA LEU A 56 3.47 0.19 -10.89
C LEU A 56 2.43 0.69 -9.90
N GLU A 57 2.85 1.10 -8.70
CA GLU A 57 1.95 1.67 -7.71
C GLU A 57 1.38 3.00 -8.19
N GLN A 58 2.21 3.85 -8.77
CA GLN A 58 1.75 5.13 -9.33
C GLN A 58 0.74 4.93 -10.45
N LEU A 59 1.02 3.98 -11.35
CA LEU A 59 0.10 3.65 -12.43
C LEU A 59 -1.23 3.13 -11.91
N GLN A 60 -1.20 2.24 -10.92
CA GLN A 60 -2.41 1.68 -10.33
C GLN A 60 -3.25 2.76 -9.66
N PHE A 61 -2.63 3.60 -8.84
CA PHE A 61 -3.33 4.66 -8.14
C PHE A 61 -3.92 5.68 -9.13
N ALA A 62 -3.20 5.98 -10.20
CA ALA A 62 -3.65 6.93 -11.22
C ALA A 62 -4.81 6.38 -12.06
N SER A 63 -4.84 5.08 -12.32
CA SER A 63 -5.82 4.46 -13.20
C SER A 63 -7.18 4.19 -12.57
N LEU A 64 -7.26 4.24 -11.24
CA LEU A 64 -8.49 3.98 -10.52
C LEU A 64 -9.30 5.26 -10.33
N SER A 65 -10.56 5.26 -10.76
CA SER A 65 -11.50 6.34 -10.43
C SER A 65 -12.43 5.86 -9.32
N ASP A 66 -13.04 6.79 -8.60
CA ASP A 66 -13.93 6.51 -7.47
C ASP A 66 -13.30 5.55 -6.45
N TYR A 67 -11.99 5.69 -6.26
CA TYR A 67 -11.24 4.82 -5.35
C TYR A 67 -11.65 5.05 -3.92
N ASP A 68 -11.88 3.95 -3.22
CA ASP A 68 -12.04 3.94 -1.78
C ASP A 68 -11.36 2.70 -1.22
N PHE A 69 -11.03 2.73 0.05
CA PHE A 69 -10.40 1.60 0.70
C PHE A 69 -10.91 1.43 2.11
N LYS A 70 -10.81 0.19 2.60
CA LYS A 70 -11.15 -0.15 3.96
C LYS A 70 -10.08 -1.06 4.52
N ILE A 71 -9.60 -0.74 5.70
CA ILE A 71 -8.61 -1.53 6.43
C ILE A 71 -9.32 -2.26 7.55
N GLU A 72 -9.18 -3.58 7.57
CA GLU A 72 -9.75 -4.45 8.59
C GLU A 72 -8.64 -5.24 9.28
N ASP A 73 -8.84 -5.57 10.54
CA ASP A 73 -7.97 -6.44 11.32
C ASP A 73 -6.50 -6.00 11.29
N LEU A 74 -6.26 -4.71 11.47
CA LEU A 74 -4.92 -4.17 11.48
C LEU A 74 -4.23 -4.51 12.80
N LYS A 75 -3.11 -5.21 12.70
CA LYS A 75 -2.24 -5.51 13.84
C LYS A 75 -0.84 -5.04 13.54
N THR A 76 -0.22 -4.42 14.51
CA THR A 76 1.15 -3.93 14.40
C THR A 76 2.01 -4.54 15.49
N GLU A 77 3.26 -4.84 15.16
CA GLU A 77 4.26 -5.30 16.13
C GLU A 77 5.54 -4.52 15.90
N VAL A 78 6.00 -3.85 16.92
CA VAL A 78 7.20 -3.01 16.85
C VAL A 78 8.36 -3.73 17.50
N MET A 79 9.49 -3.79 16.79
CA MET A 79 10.72 -4.44 17.24
C MET A 79 11.86 -3.44 17.09
N GLY A 80 12.02 -2.58 18.11
CA GLY A 80 13.02 -1.51 18.07
C GLY A 80 12.68 -0.49 16.95
N GLU A 81 13.56 -0.36 15.97
CA GLU A 81 13.37 0.58 14.85
C GLU A 81 12.71 -0.08 13.64
N ALA A 82 12.27 -1.31 13.78
CA ALA A 82 11.55 -2.04 12.73
C ALA A 82 10.16 -2.42 13.23
N ALA A 83 9.25 -2.65 12.30
CA ALA A 83 7.91 -3.07 12.63
C ALA A 83 7.30 -3.89 11.50
N VAL A 84 6.32 -4.70 11.87
CA VAL A 84 5.49 -5.41 10.90
C VAL A 84 4.03 -5.09 11.17
N ALA A 85 3.28 -4.84 10.10
CA ALA A 85 1.85 -4.65 10.16
C ALA A 85 1.17 -5.68 9.26
N THR A 86 0.10 -6.28 9.77
CA THR A 86 -0.74 -7.18 8.98
C THR A 86 -2.17 -6.65 8.99
N LEU A 87 -2.84 -6.78 7.87
CA LEU A 87 -4.19 -6.25 7.71
C LEU A 87 -4.91 -6.95 6.57
N VAL A 88 -6.21 -6.71 6.50
CA VAL A 88 -7.01 -7.02 5.32
C VAL A 88 -7.38 -5.70 4.67
N LEU A 89 -7.05 -5.56 3.40
CA LEU A 89 -7.34 -4.36 2.62
C LEU A 89 -8.45 -4.67 1.63
N GLN A 90 -9.51 -3.88 1.67
CA GLN A 90 -10.53 -3.89 0.64
C GLN A 90 -10.37 -2.63 -0.20
N VAL A 91 -10.29 -2.80 -1.51
CA VAL A 91 -10.19 -1.68 -2.46
C VAL A 91 -11.39 -1.74 -3.38
N THR A 92 -12.09 -0.62 -3.49
CA THR A 92 -13.20 -0.45 -4.44
C THR A 92 -12.86 0.72 -5.37
N GLY A 93 -13.40 0.68 -6.57
CA GLY A 93 -13.16 1.72 -7.54
C GLY A 93 -13.57 1.29 -8.93
N MET A 94 -13.17 2.05 -9.91
CA MET A 94 -13.45 1.76 -11.32
C MET A 94 -12.20 1.97 -12.16
N ILE A 95 -11.97 1.05 -13.09
CA ILE A 95 -11.00 1.25 -14.16
C ILE A 95 -11.78 1.63 -15.40
N VAL A 96 -11.45 2.76 -15.99
CA VAL A 96 -12.10 3.22 -17.21
C VAL A 96 -11.26 2.81 -18.42
N ASP A 97 -11.89 2.10 -19.34
CA ASP A 97 -11.27 1.73 -20.60
C ASP A 97 -11.38 2.93 -21.58
N ASP A 98 -10.24 3.47 -21.98
CA ASP A 98 -10.16 4.64 -22.85
C ASP A 98 -10.81 4.41 -24.22
N TYR A 99 -10.87 3.16 -24.67
CA TYR A 99 -11.41 2.83 -26.00
C TYR A 99 -12.92 2.69 -26.02
N SER A 100 -13.52 2.21 -24.95
CA SER A 100 -14.94 1.91 -24.92
C SER A 100 -15.75 2.87 -24.05
N PHE A 101 -15.08 3.72 -23.27
CA PHE A 101 -15.68 4.59 -22.25
C PHE A 101 -16.48 3.80 -21.20
N ARG A 102 -16.17 2.52 -21.05
CA ARG A 102 -16.83 1.67 -20.07
C ARG A 102 -15.96 1.56 -18.83
N GLY A 103 -16.58 1.69 -17.68
CA GLY A 103 -15.92 1.45 -16.42
C GLY A 103 -16.07 -0.02 -16.02
N THR A 104 -15.00 -0.59 -15.47
CA THR A 104 -15.06 -1.90 -14.82
C THR A 104 -14.96 -1.68 -13.32
N ALA A 105 -16.00 -2.08 -12.59
CA ALA A 105 -16.00 -1.97 -11.14
C ALA A 105 -15.02 -2.97 -10.53
N ILE A 106 -14.27 -2.50 -9.54
CA ILE A 106 -13.32 -3.30 -8.80
C ILE A 106 -13.78 -3.37 -7.35
N ASP A 107 -13.77 -4.57 -6.79
CA ASP A 107 -13.98 -4.81 -5.36
C ASP A 107 -13.10 -5.99 -4.98
N ASN A 108 -11.91 -5.68 -4.48
CA ASN A 108 -10.89 -6.67 -4.17
C ASN A 108 -10.55 -6.63 -2.68
N LYS A 109 -10.45 -7.81 -2.08
CA LYS A 109 -9.90 -7.98 -0.73
C LYS A 109 -8.58 -8.73 -0.81
N SER A 110 -7.60 -8.26 -0.07
CA SER A 110 -6.28 -8.86 -0.01
C SER A 110 -5.78 -8.89 1.43
N ARG A 111 -5.04 -9.94 1.75
CA ARG A 111 -4.23 -9.97 2.97
C ARG A 111 -2.94 -9.21 2.67
N VAL A 112 -2.56 -8.32 3.56
CA VAL A 112 -1.40 -7.46 3.35
C VAL A 112 -0.46 -7.57 4.54
N THR A 113 0.81 -7.74 4.24
CA THR A 113 1.88 -7.65 5.23
C THR A 113 2.79 -6.50 4.81
N ILE A 114 3.05 -5.59 5.73
CA ILE A 114 3.91 -4.43 5.49
C ILE A 114 5.02 -4.45 6.54
N PHE A 115 6.27 -4.43 6.09
CA PHE A 115 7.42 -4.21 6.95
C PHE A 115 7.84 -2.75 6.87
N LEU A 116 8.11 -2.16 8.03
CA LEU A 116 8.50 -0.75 8.14
C LEU A 116 9.77 -0.63 8.94
N LYS A 117 10.45 0.48 8.74
CA LYS A 117 11.70 0.81 9.42
C LYS A 117 11.74 2.31 9.67
N LYS A 118 12.24 2.72 10.83
CA LYS A 118 12.50 4.14 11.09
C LYS A 118 13.73 4.59 10.31
N ASP A 119 13.61 5.73 9.64
CA ASP A 119 14.74 6.37 8.99
C ASP A 119 15.54 7.20 10.01
N LYS A 120 16.58 7.90 9.51
CA LYS A 120 17.45 8.71 10.35
C LYS A 120 16.73 9.89 11.03
N LYS A 121 15.58 10.30 10.47
CA LYS A 121 14.75 11.37 11.01
C LYS A 121 13.67 10.87 11.97
N GLY A 122 13.64 9.56 12.22
CA GLY A 122 12.64 8.94 13.08
C GLY A 122 11.30 8.73 12.42
N GLN A 123 11.23 8.80 11.10
CA GLN A 123 10.00 8.56 10.34
C GLN A 123 9.92 7.10 9.91
N TRP A 124 8.72 6.54 10.00
CA TRP A 124 8.48 5.17 9.55
C TRP A 124 8.36 5.13 8.03
N LYS A 125 9.18 4.26 7.40
CA LYS A 125 9.17 4.04 5.95
C LYS A 125 8.91 2.56 5.68
N MET A 126 8.18 2.27 4.62
CA MET A 126 7.91 0.89 4.22
C MET A 126 9.13 0.31 3.54
N ILE A 127 9.54 -0.91 3.94
CA ILE A 127 10.66 -1.63 3.33
C ILE A 127 10.20 -2.83 2.52
N HIS A 128 8.98 -3.32 2.77
CA HIS A 128 8.42 -4.42 2.00
C HIS A 128 6.90 -4.45 2.14
N GLN A 129 6.23 -4.83 1.06
CA GLN A 129 4.81 -5.16 1.07
C GLN A 129 4.58 -6.49 0.37
N HIS A 130 3.69 -7.29 0.92
CA HIS A 130 3.22 -8.51 0.29
C HIS A 130 1.69 -8.53 0.35
N LEU A 131 1.06 -8.63 -0.81
CA LEU A 131 -0.38 -8.74 -0.94
C LEU A 131 -0.75 -10.11 -1.49
N SER A 132 -1.75 -10.74 -0.88
CA SER A 132 -2.34 -11.98 -1.37
C SER A 132 -3.84 -11.79 -1.48
N LYS A 133 -4.37 -11.97 -2.68
CA LYS A 133 -5.80 -11.81 -2.92
C LYS A 133 -6.58 -12.90 -2.17
N LEU A 134 -7.64 -12.49 -1.48
CA LEU A 134 -8.54 -13.45 -0.85
C LEU A 134 -9.43 -14.06 -1.91
N ALA A 135 -9.55 -15.39 -1.87
CA ALA A 135 -10.46 -16.12 -2.73
C ALA A 135 -11.91 -15.83 -2.32
N GLY A 136 -12.76 -15.68 -3.28
CA GLY A 136 -14.15 -15.44 -2.94
C GLY A 136 -14.92 -14.66 -3.88
#